data_8b36b7622168b01216be8287d4d7f3b6
#
_entry.id   8b36b7622168b01216be8287d4d7f3b6
#
_cell.length_a   1.000
_cell.length_b   1.000
_cell.length_c   1.000
_cell.angle_alpha   90.00
_cell.angle_beta   90.00
_cell.angle_gamma   90.00
#
_symmetry.space_group_name_H-M   'P 1'
#
loop_
_entity.id
_entity.type
_entity.pdbx_description
1 polymer ?
#
loop_
_entity_poly.entity_id
_entity_poly.type
_entity_poly.pdbx_seq_one_letter_code
_entity_poly.pdbx_strand_id
1 'polypeptide(L)'
;MLGEMIGEDKGKITGYRVLGTRGVGNQVEVSMKATGKILGIEFSELVTYSSVVKHGGHLYGEGRGVCMTKDGESASWVGQGVGHFKQGGGMSWRGTVYFESASPKFAKLNGMASVFEHESDASDNCSTKYWEWK
;
A
#
# COMPACT_ATOMS: atom_id res chain seq x y z
N MET A 1 -13.07 -15.25 1.37
CA MET A 1 -14.17 -14.28 1.30
C MET A 1 -13.76 -13.02 2.02
N LEU A 2 -14.08 -11.86 1.48
CA LEU A 2 -13.76 -10.61 2.14
C LEU A 2 -14.62 -10.41 3.38
N GLY A 3 -13.98 -10.00 4.47
CA GLY A 3 -14.65 -9.55 5.67
C GLY A 3 -14.94 -8.06 5.62
N GLU A 4 -15.03 -7.43 6.79
CA GLU A 4 -15.28 -6.01 6.88
C GLU A 4 -14.03 -5.21 6.47
N MET A 5 -14.25 -3.97 6.03
CA MET A 5 -13.16 -3.04 5.81
C MET A 5 -12.52 -2.69 7.14
N ILE A 6 -11.20 -2.92 7.26
CA ILE A 6 -10.47 -2.69 8.50
C ILE A 6 -9.81 -1.33 8.56
N GLY A 7 -9.66 -0.66 7.43
CA GLY A 7 -9.03 0.65 7.42
C GLY A 7 -9.00 1.29 6.05
N GLU A 8 -8.62 2.56 6.07
CA GLU A 8 -8.40 3.32 4.84
C GLU A 8 -7.45 4.49 5.12
N ASP A 9 -6.76 4.91 4.07
CA ASP A 9 -5.89 6.08 4.13
C ASP A 9 -6.00 6.92 2.86
N LYS A 10 -5.50 8.14 2.96
CA LYS A 10 -5.34 9.06 1.84
C LYS A 10 -4.02 9.79 1.99
N GLY A 11 -3.37 10.05 0.87
CA GLY A 11 -2.08 10.70 0.91
C GLY A 11 -1.58 11.15 -0.44
N LYS A 12 -0.28 11.28 -0.51
CA LYS A 12 0.43 11.75 -1.70
C LYS A 12 1.66 10.92 -1.97
N ILE A 13 1.92 10.69 -3.26
CA ILE A 13 3.22 10.21 -3.70
C ILE A 13 4.22 11.35 -3.52
N THR A 14 5.34 11.06 -2.87
CA THR A 14 6.35 12.06 -2.54
C THR A 14 7.61 11.95 -3.38
N GLY A 15 7.79 10.85 -4.09
CA GLY A 15 8.96 10.71 -4.96
C GLY A 15 8.96 9.43 -5.76
N TYR A 16 9.77 9.45 -6.80
CA TYR A 16 10.01 8.33 -7.70
C TYR A 16 11.50 8.14 -7.86
N ARG A 17 11.94 6.90 -7.95
CA ARG A 17 13.33 6.59 -8.25
C ARG A 17 13.40 5.46 -9.27
N VAL A 18 14.11 5.69 -10.37
CA VAL A 18 14.31 4.66 -11.39
C VAL A 18 15.39 3.71 -10.91
N LEU A 19 15.05 2.42 -10.84
CA LEU A 19 15.96 1.38 -10.36
C LEU A 19 16.67 0.63 -11.50
N GLY A 20 16.15 0.76 -12.72
CA GLY A 20 16.73 0.10 -13.89
C GLY A 20 15.72 -0.72 -14.66
N THR A 21 16.22 -1.68 -15.42
CA THR A 21 15.37 -2.59 -16.19
C THR A 21 15.53 -4.00 -15.67
N ARG A 22 14.42 -4.73 -15.58
CA ARG A 22 14.41 -6.15 -15.21
C ARG A 22 13.37 -6.86 -16.07
N GLY A 23 13.75 -8.01 -16.65
CA GLY A 23 12.85 -8.75 -17.50
C GLY A 23 12.39 -7.92 -18.68
N VAL A 24 11.08 -7.65 -18.75
CA VAL A 24 10.50 -6.95 -19.90
C VAL A 24 10.36 -5.45 -19.71
N GLY A 25 10.56 -4.92 -18.51
CA GLY A 25 10.26 -3.51 -18.30
C GLY A 25 11.11 -2.82 -17.27
N ASN A 26 10.82 -1.56 -17.12
CA ASN A 26 11.50 -0.68 -16.17
C ASN A 26 11.03 -0.96 -14.76
N GLN A 27 11.95 -0.84 -13.82
CA GLN A 27 11.64 -0.92 -12.40
C GLN A 27 11.74 0.47 -11.78
N VAL A 28 10.67 0.87 -11.09
CA VAL A 28 10.56 2.19 -10.45
C VAL A 28 10.20 1.99 -9.00
N GLU A 29 10.88 2.73 -8.13
CA GLU A 29 10.53 2.80 -6.70
C GLU A 29 9.71 4.05 -6.46
N VAL A 30 8.64 3.90 -5.67
CA VAL A 30 7.70 4.97 -5.35
C VAL A 30 7.66 5.13 -3.84
N SER A 31 7.72 6.36 -3.38
CA SER A 31 7.54 6.70 -1.96
C SER A 31 6.27 7.52 -1.80
N MET A 32 5.55 7.28 -0.70
CA MET A 32 4.33 8.04 -0.41
C MET A 32 4.17 8.25 1.09
N LYS A 33 3.39 9.28 1.44
CA LYS A 33 2.94 9.56 2.81
C LYS A 33 1.43 9.57 2.81
N ALA A 34 0.83 9.01 3.86
CA ALA A 34 -0.61 8.95 3.99
C ALA A 34 -1.03 9.13 5.43
N THR A 35 -2.29 9.45 5.63
CA THR A 35 -2.94 9.45 6.94
C THR A 35 -4.28 8.74 6.81
N GLY A 36 -4.72 8.11 7.88
CA GLY A 36 -5.99 7.39 7.86
C GLY A 36 -6.33 6.77 9.19
N LYS A 37 -7.20 5.77 9.13
CA LYS A 37 -7.62 4.99 10.30
C LYS A 37 -7.57 3.51 9.97
N ILE A 38 -7.10 2.72 10.91
CA ILE A 38 -7.18 1.27 10.85
C ILE A 38 -7.63 0.74 12.21
N LEU A 39 -8.60 -0.14 12.22
CA LEU A 39 -9.28 -0.61 13.46
C LEU A 39 -9.79 0.56 14.31
N GLY A 40 -10.20 1.67 13.67
CA GLY A 40 -10.63 2.87 14.36
C GLY A 40 -9.51 3.75 14.93
N ILE A 41 -8.25 3.37 14.73
CA ILE A 41 -7.07 4.07 15.26
C ILE A 41 -6.50 4.97 14.18
N GLU A 42 -6.35 6.26 14.48
CA GLU A 42 -5.72 7.21 13.56
C GLU A 42 -4.23 6.94 13.46
N PHE A 43 -3.71 6.99 12.24
CA PHE A 43 -2.29 6.78 11.98
C PHE A 43 -1.78 7.68 10.86
N SER A 44 -0.47 7.90 10.84
CA SER A 44 0.26 8.39 9.68
C SER A 44 1.16 7.28 9.16
N GLU A 45 1.45 7.31 7.88
CA GLU A 45 2.13 6.21 7.22
C GLU A 45 3.21 6.70 6.26
N LEU A 46 4.34 5.99 6.28
CA LEU A 46 5.38 6.10 5.27
C LEU A 46 5.44 4.79 4.50
N VAL A 47 5.44 4.88 3.18
CA VAL A 47 5.41 3.71 2.31
C VAL A 47 6.47 3.83 1.23
N THR A 48 7.11 2.71 0.93
CA THR A 48 7.96 2.57 -0.24
C THR A 48 7.59 1.28 -0.96
N TYR A 49 7.34 1.36 -2.25
CA TYR A 49 7.12 0.16 -3.05
C TYR A 49 7.86 0.26 -4.39
N SER A 50 8.17 -0.87 -4.97
CA SER A 50 8.74 -0.94 -6.32
C SER A 50 7.74 -1.56 -7.26
N SER A 51 7.75 -1.13 -8.50
CA SER A 51 6.90 -1.68 -9.55
C SER A 51 7.72 -2.00 -10.78
N VAL A 52 7.34 -3.05 -11.47
CA VAL A 52 7.96 -3.46 -12.73
C VAL A 52 6.86 -3.79 -13.73
N VAL A 53 7.06 -3.35 -14.98
CA VAL A 53 6.13 -3.68 -16.07
C VAL A 53 6.36 -5.12 -16.50
N LYS A 54 5.28 -5.88 -16.55
CA LYS A 54 5.28 -7.29 -16.94
C LYS A 54 4.78 -7.45 -18.38
N HIS A 55 4.92 -8.66 -18.93
CA HIS A 55 4.30 -9.01 -20.20
C HIS A 55 2.80 -8.76 -20.13
N GLY A 56 2.24 -8.16 -21.14
CA GLY A 56 0.83 -7.78 -21.18
C GLY A 56 0.55 -6.37 -20.70
N GLY A 57 1.57 -5.63 -20.23
CA GLY A 57 1.46 -4.21 -19.89
C GLY A 57 0.99 -3.90 -18.48
N HIS A 58 0.68 -4.93 -17.68
CA HIS A 58 0.37 -4.71 -16.26
C HIS A 58 1.65 -4.57 -15.43
N LEU A 59 1.49 -4.14 -14.20
CA LEU A 59 2.58 -3.98 -13.26
C LEU A 59 2.51 -5.02 -12.16
N TYR A 60 3.66 -5.42 -11.67
CA TYR A 60 3.78 -6.16 -10.43
C TYR A 60 4.56 -5.30 -9.43
N GLY A 61 4.09 -5.24 -8.19
CA GLY A 61 4.74 -4.43 -7.16
C GLY A 61 4.88 -5.15 -5.85
N GLU A 62 5.91 -4.76 -5.11
CA GLU A 62 6.18 -5.18 -3.75
C GLU A 62 6.41 -3.94 -2.90
N GLY A 63 5.84 -3.89 -1.72
CA GLY A 63 5.94 -2.71 -0.88
C GLY A 63 6.04 -3.01 0.59
N ARG A 64 6.36 -1.97 1.34
CA ARG A 64 6.46 -1.99 2.79
C ARG A 64 6.07 -0.63 3.33
N GLY A 65 5.52 -0.64 4.53
CA GLY A 65 5.10 0.58 5.18
C GLY A 65 5.24 0.53 6.68
N VAL A 66 5.24 1.71 7.28
CA VAL A 66 5.22 1.88 8.72
C VAL A 66 4.09 2.84 9.06
N CYS A 67 3.18 2.37 9.91
CA CYS A 67 2.07 3.17 10.44
C CYS A 67 2.44 3.61 11.85
N MET A 68 2.21 4.87 12.16
CA MET A 68 2.54 5.43 13.48
C MET A 68 1.37 6.24 14.01
N THR A 69 1.11 6.12 15.31
CA THR A 69 0.14 6.95 16.01
C THR A 69 0.84 8.16 16.64
N LYS A 70 0.06 9.15 17.07
CA LYS A 70 0.61 10.34 17.73
C LYS A 70 1.31 10.01 19.04
N ASP A 71 0.89 8.95 19.73
CA ASP A 71 1.48 8.53 21.01
C ASP A 71 2.63 7.52 20.84
N GLY A 72 3.15 7.35 19.62
CA GLY A 72 4.36 6.57 19.38
C GLY A 72 4.14 5.08 19.18
N GLU A 73 2.91 4.61 19.09
CA GLU A 73 2.63 3.21 18.74
C GLU A 73 2.82 2.99 17.25
N SER A 74 3.28 1.83 16.85
CA SER A 74 3.55 1.55 15.45
C SER A 74 3.15 0.16 15.01
N ALA A 75 2.90 0.05 13.72
CA ALA A 75 2.73 -1.22 13.02
C ALA A 75 3.48 -1.12 11.70
N SER A 76 4.04 -2.22 11.26
CA SER A 76 4.66 -2.30 9.94
C SER A 76 3.89 -3.28 9.07
N TRP A 77 4.09 -3.19 7.76
CA TRP A 77 3.48 -4.13 6.85
C TRP A 77 4.37 -4.40 5.65
N VAL A 78 4.16 -5.56 5.06
CA VAL A 78 4.70 -5.93 3.75
C VAL A 78 3.53 -6.33 2.86
N GLY A 79 3.66 -6.09 1.57
CA GLY A 79 2.59 -6.41 0.64
C GLY A 79 3.08 -6.55 -0.78
N GLN A 80 2.20 -7.07 -1.62
CA GLN A 80 2.47 -7.19 -3.04
C GLN A 80 1.15 -7.12 -3.80
N GLY A 81 1.23 -6.74 -5.06
CA GLY A 81 0.04 -6.59 -5.85
C GLY A 81 0.29 -6.46 -7.34
N VAL A 82 -0.82 -6.40 -8.05
CA VAL A 82 -0.87 -6.20 -9.49
C VAL A 82 -1.47 -4.83 -9.75
N GLY A 83 -0.84 -4.06 -10.63
CA GLY A 83 -1.27 -2.72 -10.98
C GLY A 83 -1.59 -2.56 -12.45
N HIS A 84 -2.46 -1.62 -12.72
CA HIS A 84 -2.85 -1.25 -14.07
C HIS A 84 -2.82 0.27 -14.21
N PHE A 85 -2.33 0.75 -15.34
CA PHE A 85 -2.42 2.17 -15.66
C PHE A 85 -3.89 2.54 -15.91
N LYS A 86 -4.28 3.69 -15.38
CA LYS A 86 -5.63 4.21 -15.59
C LYS A 86 -5.66 5.19 -16.75
N GLN A 87 -6.78 5.24 -17.44
CA GLN A 87 -7.04 6.26 -18.43
C GLN A 87 -7.07 7.63 -17.74
N GLY A 88 -6.33 8.60 -18.28
CA GLY A 88 -6.24 9.93 -17.68
C GLY A 88 -5.12 10.09 -16.66
N GLY A 89 -4.37 9.03 -16.37
CA GLY A 89 -3.23 9.05 -15.46
C GLY A 89 -3.50 8.34 -14.15
N GLY A 90 -2.41 8.08 -13.43
CA GLY A 90 -2.48 7.32 -12.19
C GLY A 90 -2.58 5.82 -12.39
N MET A 91 -2.75 5.11 -11.29
CA MET A 91 -2.68 3.65 -11.26
C MET A 91 -3.72 3.06 -10.33
N SER A 92 -4.12 1.83 -10.64
CA SER A 92 -5.01 1.04 -9.81
C SER A 92 -4.29 -0.23 -9.40
N TRP A 93 -4.24 -0.51 -8.11
CA TRP A 93 -3.55 -1.66 -7.55
C TRP A 93 -4.50 -2.54 -6.75
N ARG A 94 -4.31 -3.86 -6.86
CA ARG A 94 -5.02 -4.86 -6.05
C ARG A 94 -4.01 -5.87 -5.56
N GLY A 95 -4.08 -6.23 -4.29
CA GLY A 95 -3.11 -7.18 -3.76
C GLY A 95 -3.35 -7.54 -2.31
N THR A 96 -2.31 -8.11 -1.71
CA THR A 96 -2.32 -8.58 -0.33
C THR A 96 -1.36 -7.77 0.52
N VAL A 97 -1.68 -7.65 1.80
CA VAL A 97 -0.87 -6.92 2.77
C VAL A 97 -0.93 -7.64 4.11
N TYR A 98 0.22 -7.72 4.77
CA TYR A 98 0.36 -8.42 6.05
C TYR A 98 1.00 -7.47 7.06
N PHE A 99 0.31 -7.25 8.16
CA PHE A 99 0.73 -6.33 9.21
C PHE A 99 1.44 -7.07 10.35
N GLU A 100 2.33 -6.37 11.02
CA GLU A 100 3.04 -6.85 12.20
C GLU A 100 3.16 -5.71 13.19
N SER A 101 2.85 -5.95 14.46
CA SER A 101 2.97 -4.94 15.50
C SER A 101 3.22 -5.59 16.86
N ALA A 102 4.09 -4.98 17.65
CA ALA A 102 4.27 -5.33 19.06
C ALA A 102 3.30 -4.53 19.95
N SER A 103 2.58 -3.55 19.40
CA SER A 103 1.66 -2.71 20.15
C SER A 103 0.35 -3.43 20.42
N PRO A 104 -0.17 -3.39 21.65
CA PRO A 104 -1.50 -3.92 21.95
C PRO A 104 -2.62 -3.29 21.12
N LYS A 105 -2.48 -2.02 20.72
CA LYS A 105 -3.49 -1.32 19.92
C LYS A 105 -3.69 -2.00 18.56
N PHE A 106 -2.62 -2.53 17.97
CA PHE A 106 -2.66 -3.14 16.64
C PHE A 106 -2.60 -4.66 16.69
N ALA A 107 -2.75 -5.27 17.85
CA ALA A 107 -2.57 -6.71 18.04
C ALA A 107 -3.47 -7.55 17.12
N LYS A 108 -4.67 -7.08 16.80
CA LYS A 108 -5.60 -7.80 15.93
C LYS A 108 -5.10 -7.94 14.50
N LEU A 109 -4.16 -7.10 14.08
CA LEU A 109 -3.58 -7.16 12.73
C LEU A 109 -2.61 -8.32 12.58
N ASN A 110 -2.00 -8.78 13.67
CA ASN A 110 -1.05 -9.88 13.64
C ASN A 110 -1.75 -11.17 13.23
N GLY A 111 -1.19 -11.86 12.25
CA GLY A 111 -1.76 -13.12 11.77
C GLY A 111 -2.99 -12.97 10.88
N MET A 112 -3.37 -11.74 10.55
CA MET A 112 -4.49 -11.48 9.68
C MET A 112 -4.05 -11.53 8.22
N ALA A 113 -4.76 -12.27 7.38
CA ALA A 113 -4.60 -12.18 5.94
C ALA A 113 -5.46 -11.01 5.45
N SER A 114 -4.85 -10.04 4.79
CA SER A 114 -5.54 -8.83 4.37
C SER A 114 -5.35 -8.57 2.89
N VAL A 115 -6.33 -7.93 2.28
CA VAL A 115 -6.24 -7.46 0.89
C VAL A 115 -6.40 -5.94 0.87
N PHE A 116 -5.86 -5.33 -0.17
CA PHE A 116 -5.98 -3.89 -0.34
C PHE A 116 -6.40 -3.51 -1.75
N GLU A 117 -6.98 -2.33 -1.84
CA GLU A 117 -7.21 -1.61 -3.09
C GLU A 117 -6.55 -0.24 -2.95
N HIS A 118 -5.66 0.06 -3.87
CA HIS A 118 -4.92 1.32 -3.87
C HIS A 118 -5.12 2.02 -5.20
N GLU A 119 -5.40 3.33 -5.15
CA GLU A 119 -5.62 4.17 -6.33
C GLU A 119 -4.72 5.39 -6.25
N SER A 120 -4.17 5.79 -7.38
CA SER A 120 -3.50 7.09 -7.50
C SER A 120 -4.06 7.82 -8.72
N ASP A 121 -3.89 9.14 -8.75
CA ASP A 121 -4.31 9.96 -9.89
C ASP A 121 -3.11 10.66 -10.55
N ALA A 122 -3.38 11.43 -11.60
CA ALA A 122 -2.34 12.13 -12.35
C ALA A 122 -1.64 13.23 -11.55
N SER A 123 -2.22 13.65 -10.44
CA SER A 123 -1.64 14.68 -9.54
C SER A 123 -0.96 14.06 -8.32
N ASP A 124 -0.69 12.75 -8.35
CA ASP A 124 -0.04 12.00 -7.28
C ASP A 124 -0.84 11.91 -5.98
N ASN A 125 -2.13 12.22 -6.01
CA ASN A 125 -3.01 11.90 -4.88
C ASN A 125 -3.24 10.39 -4.85
N CYS A 126 -3.28 9.81 -3.67
CA CYS A 126 -3.49 8.37 -3.52
C CYS A 126 -4.42 8.05 -2.36
N SER A 127 -5.02 6.88 -2.43
CA SER A 127 -5.90 6.37 -1.38
C SER A 127 -5.81 4.85 -1.35
N THR A 128 -5.96 4.28 -0.16
CA THR A 128 -5.92 2.83 0.04
C THR A 128 -7.05 2.42 0.96
N LYS A 129 -7.65 1.27 0.66
CA LYS A 129 -8.63 0.62 1.52
C LYS A 129 -8.16 -0.79 1.80
N TYR A 130 -8.43 -1.27 3.01
CA TYR A 130 -7.96 -2.57 3.50
C TYR A 130 -9.12 -3.39 4.03
N TRP A 131 -9.15 -4.67 3.69
CA TRP A 131 -10.13 -5.64 4.18
C TRP A 131 -9.43 -6.87 4.71
N GLU A 132 -10.01 -7.46 5.73
CA GLU A 132 -9.61 -8.79 6.15
C GLU A 132 -10.13 -9.81 5.13
N TRP A 133 -9.29 -10.76 4.78
CA TRP A 133 -9.71 -11.89 3.95
C TRP A 133 -9.91 -13.10 4.87
N LYS A 134 -11.16 -13.45 5.07
CA LYS A 134 -11.56 -14.58 5.92
C LYS A 134 -11.73 -15.85 5.11
#